data_08389cc6f2d8340074731e326e37c20e
#
_entry.id   08389cc6f2d8340074731e326e37c20e
#
_cell.length_a   1.000
_cell.length_b   1.000
_cell.length_c   1.000
_cell.angle_alpha   90.00
_cell.angle_beta   90.00
_cell.angle_gamma   90.00
#
_symmetry.space_group_name_H-M   'P 1'
#
loop_
_entity.id
_entity.type
_entity.pdbx_description
1 polymer ?
#
loop_
_entity_poly.entity_id
_entity_poly.type
_entity_poly.pdbx_seq_one_letter_code
_entity_poly.pdbx_strand_id
1 'polypeptide(L)'
;MFEAGIWLTIATVFFIYSFEFNQNIEIYKFGATGWPRAVVLMLLFVIVGNIFHQRIHGSSIQAGRVGVSDDDLAKEPKTLSAVMNVSSFLVLPLVYAWSLKPIGFYAATPVFAALVIILLGERRPKWIVGISLLIYIMLIGLFMIVLNAPLPQGTVSPFYDFSAFMLRMNTQIQHLF
;
A
#
# COMPACT_ATOMS: atom_id res chain seq x y z
N MET A 1 2.78 -22.58 -8.42
CA MET A 1 3.59 -22.36 -9.63
C MET A 1 2.98 -21.35 -10.59
N PHE A 2 1.70 -21.42 -10.92
CA PHE A 2 1.02 -20.46 -11.80
C PHE A 2 1.05 -19.01 -11.27
N GLU A 3 0.76 -18.81 -9.99
CA GLU A 3 0.85 -17.51 -9.30
C GLU A 3 2.24 -16.87 -9.40
N ALA A 4 3.28 -17.67 -9.13
CA ALA A 4 4.66 -17.16 -9.19
C ALA A 4 5.06 -16.74 -10.62
N GLY A 5 4.53 -17.43 -11.65
CA GLY A 5 4.72 -17.06 -13.06
C GLY A 5 4.08 -15.70 -13.38
N ILE A 6 2.87 -15.44 -12.89
CA ILE A 6 2.18 -14.15 -13.07
C ILE A 6 3.00 -13.01 -12.42
N TRP A 7 3.39 -13.18 -11.17
CA TRP A 7 4.17 -12.17 -10.46
C TRP A 7 5.54 -11.92 -11.09
N LEU A 8 6.19 -12.97 -11.58
CA LEU A 8 7.46 -12.84 -12.30
C LEU A 8 7.28 -12.03 -13.58
N THR A 9 6.23 -12.30 -14.35
CA THR A 9 5.92 -11.56 -15.58
C THR A 9 5.66 -10.09 -15.29
N ILE A 10 4.82 -9.79 -14.30
CA ILE A 10 4.51 -8.42 -13.89
C ILE A 10 5.78 -7.68 -13.46
N ALA A 11 6.57 -8.28 -12.57
CA ALA A 11 7.81 -7.67 -12.08
C ALA A 11 8.81 -7.42 -13.20
N THR A 12 8.95 -8.36 -14.16
CA THR A 12 9.84 -8.20 -15.32
C THR A 12 9.38 -7.07 -16.24
N VAL A 13 8.08 -6.97 -16.51
CA VAL A 13 7.50 -5.88 -17.31
C VAL A 13 7.78 -4.53 -16.64
N PHE A 14 7.49 -4.39 -15.35
CA PHE A 14 7.79 -3.15 -14.61
C PHE A 14 9.29 -2.82 -14.59
N PHE A 15 10.15 -3.82 -14.49
CA PHE A 15 11.60 -3.62 -14.52
C PHE A 15 12.05 -3.07 -15.88
N ILE A 16 11.56 -3.64 -16.99
CA ILE A 16 11.89 -3.19 -18.36
C ILE A 16 11.40 -1.75 -18.56
N TYR A 17 10.13 -1.46 -18.24
CA TYR A 17 9.58 -0.11 -18.39
C TYR A 17 10.24 0.92 -17.48
N SER A 18 10.85 0.51 -16.37
CA SER A 18 11.57 1.44 -15.49
C SER A 18 12.76 2.14 -16.17
N PHE A 19 13.26 1.61 -17.29
CA PHE A 19 14.34 2.24 -18.06
C PHE A 19 13.86 3.44 -18.89
N GLU A 20 12.58 3.49 -19.27
CA GLU A 20 12.02 4.62 -20.02
C GLU A 20 11.87 5.88 -19.15
N PHE A 21 11.73 5.71 -17.84
CA PHE A 21 11.57 6.81 -16.87
C PHE A 21 12.90 7.35 -16.32
N ASN A 22 14.03 7.05 -16.97
CA ASN A 22 15.35 7.44 -16.47
C ASN A 22 15.65 8.92 -16.78
N GLN A 23 14.96 9.84 -16.09
CA GLN A 23 15.25 11.26 -16.16
C GLN A 23 16.31 11.60 -15.10
N ASN A 24 17.34 12.35 -15.51
CA ASN A 24 18.34 12.89 -14.60
C ASN A 24 17.70 14.00 -13.77
N ILE A 25 17.41 13.70 -12.51
CA ILE A 25 16.99 14.70 -11.52
C ILE A 25 18.23 15.06 -10.72
N GLU A 26 18.72 16.31 -10.86
CA GLU A 26 19.98 16.78 -10.26
C GLU A 26 20.03 16.66 -8.73
N ILE A 27 18.87 16.60 -8.08
CA ILE A 27 18.74 16.55 -6.61
C ILE A 27 18.94 15.11 -6.07
N TYR A 28 18.74 14.07 -6.88
CA TYR A 28 18.81 12.68 -6.42
C TYR A 28 20.03 11.94 -6.99
N LYS A 29 20.95 11.56 -6.11
CA LYS A 29 22.19 10.81 -6.44
C LYS A 29 21.96 9.53 -7.26
N PHE A 30 20.78 8.92 -7.14
CA PHE A 30 20.40 7.68 -7.83
C PHE A 30 19.35 7.87 -8.94
N GLY A 31 18.99 9.12 -9.27
CA GLY A 31 17.95 9.44 -10.24
C GLY A 31 16.53 9.04 -9.79
N ALA A 32 15.52 9.42 -10.59
CA ALA A 32 14.10 9.15 -10.27
C ALA A 32 13.77 7.65 -10.20
N THR A 33 14.50 6.82 -10.92
CA THR A 33 14.21 5.38 -11.07
C THR A 33 15.00 4.48 -10.12
N GLY A 34 15.96 5.03 -9.36
CA GLY A 34 16.80 4.24 -8.45
C GLY A 34 16.00 3.47 -7.39
N TRP A 35 15.11 4.17 -6.70
CA TRP A 35 14.26 3.56 -5.67
C TRP A 35 13.23 2.57 -6.23
N PRO A 36 12.44 2.89 -7.26
CA PRO A 36 11.54 1.94 -7.89
C PRO A 36 12.24 0.67 -8.37
N ARG A 37 13.42 0.78 -8.98
CA ARG A 37 14.22 -0.39 -9.40
C ARG A 37 14.67 -1.26 -8.24
N ALA A 38 15.12 -0.65 -7.15
CA ALA A 38 15.51 -1.38 -5.94
C ALA A 38 14.34 -2.22 -5.40
N VAL A 39 13.13 -1.63 -5.35
CA VAL A 39 11.92 -2.33 -4.90
C VAL A 39 11.55 -3.49 -5.84
N VAL A 40 11.62 -3.27 -7.18
CA VAL A 40 11.33 -4.34 -8.16
C VAL A 40 12.37 -5.45 -8.10
N LEU A 41 13.65 -5.14 -7.92
CA LEU A 41 14.70 -6.15 -7.72
C LEU A 41 14.49 -6.96 -6.44
N MET A 42 14.10 -6.30 -5.34
CA MET A 42 13.76 -6.99 -4.09
C MET A 42 12.56 -7.92 -4.28
N LEU A 43 11.53 -7.47 -5.01
CA LEU A 43 10.38 -8.29 -5.35
C LEU A 43 10.78 -9.52 -6.19
N LEU A 44 11.60 -9.34 -7.21
CA LEU A 44 12.13 -10.44 -8.03
C LEU A 44 12.90 -11.45 -7.18
N PHE A 45 13.73 -10.98 -6.25
CA PHE A 45 14.48 -11.85 -5.33
C PHE A 45 13.53 -12.68 -4.45
N VAL A 46 12.48 -12.07 -3.90
CA VAL A 46 11.45 -12.76 -3.10
C VAL A 46 10.69 -13.79 -3.94
N ILE A 47 10.32 -13.46 -5.20
CA ILE A 47 9.62 -14.38 -6.10
C ILE A 47 10.51 -15.60 -6.41
N VAL A 48 11.78 -15.39 -6.75
CA VAL A 48 12.72 -16.48 -7.03
C VAL A 48 12.93 -17.35 -5.79
N GLY A 49 13.10 -16.75 -4.62
CA GLY A 49 13.20 -17.45 -3.35
C GLY A 49 11.95 -18.29 -3.04
N ASN A 50 10.77 -17.74 -3.31
CA ASN A 50 9.50 -18.46 -3.13
C ASN A 50 9.34 -19.63 -4.11
N ILE A 51 9.72 -19.47 -5.38
CA ILE A 51 9.73 -20.55 -6.37
C ILE A 51 10.67 -21.69 -5.91
N PHE A 52 11.87 -21.33 -5.44
CA PHE A 52 12.84 -22.31 -4.94
C PHE A 52 12.31 -23.05 -3.70
N HIS A 53 11.75 -22.32 -2.76
CA HIS A 53 11.14 -22.88 -1.57
C HIS A 53 9.98 -23.84 -1.90
N GLN A 54 9.10 -23.45 -2.84
CA GLN A 54 7.97 -24.30 -3.29
C GLN A 54 8.44 -25.57 -4.02
N ARG A 55 9.58 -25.51 -4.72
CA ARG A 55 10.15 -26.71 -5.37
C ARG A 55 10.69 -27.73 -4.38
N ILE A 56 11.26 -27.25 -3.25
CA ILE A 56 11.86 -28.14 -2.23
C ILE A 56 10.81 -28.66 -1.26
N HIS A 57 9.88 -27.82 -0.81
CA HIS A 57 8.95 -28.16 0.27
C HIS A 57 7.51 -28.44 -0.20
N GLY A 58 7.25 -28.34 -1.51
CA GLY A 58 5.89 -28.40 -2.05
C GLY A 58 5.10 -27.11 -1.79
N SER A 59 3.95 -26.98 -2.44
CA SER A 59 3.01 -25.87 -2.19
C SER A 59 2.04 -26.28 -1.09
N SER A 60 2.34 -25.97 0.15
CA SER A 60 1.36 -25.99 1.24
C SER A 60 0.58 -24.67 1.26
N ILE A 61 -0.72 -24.74 1.52
CA ILE A 61 -1.54 -23.56 1.81
C ILE A 61 -1.02 -23.04 3.16
N GLN A 62 -0.32 -21.89 3.15
CA GLN A 62 0.18 -21.30 4.38
C GLN A 62 -0.99 -20.67 5.15
N ALA A 63 -1.17 -21.13 6.39
CA ALA A 63 -1.96 -20.43 7.39
C ALA A 63 -1.43 -18.98 7.55
N GLY A 64 -2.30 -17.99 7.58
CA GLY A 64 -1.93 -16.58 7.68
C GLY A 64 -1.90 -15.81 6.35
N ARG A 65 -2.41 -16.40 5.26
CA ARG A 65 -2.65 -15.65 4.02
C ARG A 65 -3.75 -14.61 4.28
N VAL A 66 -3.48 -13.34 3.95
CA VAL A 66 -4.44 -12.24 4.13
C VAL A 66 -5.80 -12.61 3.53
N GLY A 67 -6.86 -12.59 4.34
CA GLY A 67 -8.22 -12.93 3.93
C GLY A 67 -8.65 -14.40 4.13
N VAL A 68 -7.81 -15.24 4.71
CA VAL A 68 -8.16 -16.63 5.07
C VAL A 68 -7.96 -16.81 6.58
N SER A 69 -9.05 -16.95 7.34
CA SER A 69 -8.97 -17.32 8.74
C SER A 69 -8.78 -18.84 8.88
N ASP A 70 -8.17 -19.28 10.00
CA ASP A 70 -7.97 -20.73 10.26
C ASP A 70 -9.31 -21.52 10.27
N ASP A 71 -10.42 -20.85 10.62
CA ASP A 71 -11.77 -21.40 10.54
C ASP A 71 -12.29 -21.58 9.09
N ASP A 72 -11.77 -20.80 8.14
CA ASP A 72 -12.12 -20.90 6.72
C ASP A 72 -11.36 -22.04 6.02
N LEU A 73 -10.22 -22.47 6.57
CA LEU A 73 -9.48 -23.65 6.08
C LEU A 73 -10.20 -24.97 6.43
N ALA A 74 -11.04 -24.97 7.47
CA ALA A 74 -11.81 -26.12 7.91
C ALA A 74 -13.19 -26.24 7.25
N LYS A 75 -13.67 -25.17 6.60
CA LYS A 75 -14.94 -25.17 5.85
C LYS A 75 -14.64 -25.09 4.36
N GLU A 76 -15.23 -26.01 3.58
CA GLU A 76 -15.23 -25.85 2.12
C GLU A 76 -15.66 -24.41 1.77
N PRO A 77 -14.86 -23.68 0.99
CA PRO A 77 -15.14 -22.27 0.73
C PRO A 77 -16.50 -22.18 0.03
N LYS A 78 -17.45 -21.49 0.63
CA LYS A 78 -18.62 -21.02 -0.09
C LYS A 78 -18.02 -20.05 -1.13
N THR A 79 -17.86 -20.52 -2.33
CA THR A 79 -17.10 -19.91 -3.43
C THR A 79 -17.39 -18.41 -3.62
N LEU A 80 -18.65 -18.00 -3.41
CA LEU A 80 -19.07 -16.59 -3.52
C LEU A 80 -18.52 -15.70 -2.39
N SER A 81 -18.53 -16.17 -1.15
CA SER A 81 -18.04 -15.37 0.00
C SER A 81 -16.51 -15.17 -0.06
N ALA A 82 -15.76 -16.20 -0.46
CA ALA A 82 -14.32 -16.12 -0.64
C ALA A 82 -13.95 -15.17 -1.79
N VAL A 83 -14.67 -15.24 -2.91
CA VAL A 83 -14.46 -14.32 -4.05
C VAL A 83 -14.77 -12.88 -3.67
N MET A 84 -15.86 -12.62 -2.93
CA MET A 84 -16.20 -11.29 -2.45
C MET A 84 -15.14 -10.72 -1.52
N ASN A 85 -14.61 -11.50 -0.60
CA ASN A 85 -13.54 -11.04 0.30
C ASN A 85 -12.27 -10.70 -0.48
N VAL A 86 -11.82 -11.59 -1.37
CA VAL A 86 -10.62 -11.34 -2.19
C VAL A 86 -10.81 -10.12 -3.09
N SER A 87 -11.98 -9.98 -3.73
CA SER A 87 -12.26 -8.82 -4.58
C SER A 87 -12.29 -7.51 -3.78
N SER A 88 -12.78 -7.51 -2.55
CA SER A 88 -12.76 -6.32 -1.68
C SER A 88 -11.34 -5.86 -1.37
N PHE A 89 -10.41 -6.77 -1.09
CA PHE A 89 -9.00 -6.44 -0.90
C PHE A 89 -8.32 -5.90 -2.17
N LEU A 90 -8.81 -6.28 -3.34
CA LEU A 90 -8.29 -5.79 -4.61
C LEU A 90 -8.88 -4.42 -4.99
N VAL A 91 -10.19 -4.27 -4.82
CA VAL A 91 -10.93 -3.06 -5.21
C VAL A 91 -10.64 -1.89 -4.28
N LEU A 92 -10.51 -2.13 -2.97
CA LEU A 92 -10.32 -1.06 -1.99
C LEU A 92 -9.07 -0.19 -2.27
N PRO A 93 -7.87 -0.74 -2.56
CA PRO A 93 -6.71 0.06 -2.95
C PRO A 93 -6.91 0.85 -4.26
N LEU A 94 -7.66 0.31 -5.22
CA LEU A 94 -7.96 1.01 -6.47
C LEU A 94 -8.88 2.20 -6.23
N VAL A 95 -9.92 2.02 -5.41
CA VAL A 95 -10.82 3.11 -5.00
C VAL A 95 -10.04 4.18 -4.22
N TYR A 96 -9.13 3.78 -3.33
CA TYR A 96 -8.26 4.70 -2.62
C TYR A 96 -7.36 5.49 -3.58
N ALA A 97 -6.68 4.81 -4.51
CA ALA A 97 -5.83 5.48 -5.49
C ALA A 97 -6.59 6.49 -6.35
N TRP A 98 -7.82 6.14 -6.76
CA TRP A 98 -8.70 7.05 -7.48
C TRP A 98 -9.14 8.24 -6.62
N SER A 99 -9.41 8.03 -5.34
CA SER A 99 -9.85 9.06 -4.39
C SER A 99 -8.75 10.07 -4.02
N LEU A 100 -7.47 9.73 -4.21
CA LEU A 100 -6.35 10.62 -3.87
C LEU A 100 -6.40 11.95 -4.63
N LYS A 101 -6.83 11.95 -5.88
CA LYS A 101 -6.92 13.17 -6.69
C LYS A 101 -8.02 14.13 -6.19
N PRO A 102 -9.29 13.71 -6.00
CA PRO A 102 -10.35 14.61 -5.52
C PRO A 102 -10.26 14.91 -4.02
N ILE A 103 -10.00 13.91 -3.18
CA ILE A 103 -10.08 14.00 -1.71
C ILE A 103 -8.72 14.36 -1.09
N GLY A 104 -7.64 13.90 -1.69
CA GLY A 104 -6.29 14.08 -1.18
C GLY A 104 -5.90 13.04 -0.13
N PHE A 105 -4.60 12.94 0.11
CA PHE A 105 -4.02 11.98 1.06
C PHE A 105 -4.53 12.18 2.49
N TYR A 106 -4.60 13.42 2.94
CA TYR A 106 -4.91 13.75 4.33
C TYR A 106 -6.28 13.27 4.81
N ALA A 107 -7.29 13.32 3.95
CA ALA A 107 -8.64 12.87 4.29
C ALA A 107 -8.91 11.42 3.87
N ALA A 108 -8.35 10.97 2.74
CA ALA A 108 -8.59 9.61 2.22
C ALA A 108 -7.86 8.53 3.03
N THR A 109 -6.64 8.79 3.52
CA THR A 109 -5.81 7.77 4.19
C THR A 109 -6.39 7.24 5.49
N PRO A 110 -6.89 8.05 6.44
CA PRO A 110 -7.46 7.51 7.68
C PRO A 110 -8.71 6.68 7.42
N VAL A 111 -9.52 7.05 6.42
CA VAL A 111 -10.71 6.28 6.01
C VAL A 111 -10.28 4.96 5.39
N PHE A 112 -9.32 4.98 4.48
CA PHE A 112 -8.76 3.78 3.87
C PHE A 112 -8.19 2.81 4.91
N ALA A 113 -7.37 3.31 5.85
CA ALA A 113 -6.81 2.50 6.93
C ALA A 113 -7.91 1.86 7.78
N ALA A 114 -8.96 2.61 8.15
CA ALA A 114 -10.10 2.07 8.89
C ALA A 114 -10.83 0.97 8.11
N LEU A 115 -11.05 1.16 6.80
CA LEU A 115 -11.71 0.16 5.94
C LEU A 115 -10.87 -1.10 5.80
N VAL A 116 -9.54 -0.98 5.66
CA VAL A 116 -8.63 -2.15 5.63
C VAL A 116 -8.72 -2.94 6.95
N ILE A 117 -8.72 -2.27 8.09
CA ILE A 117 -8.82 -2.92 9.41
C ILE A 117 -10.16 -3.66 9.56
N ILE A 118 -11.25 -3.07 9.06
CA ILE A 118 -12.57 -3.72 9.04
C ILE A 118 -12.56 -4.96 8.13
N LEU A 119 -11.93 -4.87 6.95
CA LEU A 119 -11.80 -6.02 6.04
C LEU A 119 -10.94 -7.14 6.62
N LEU A 120 -9.95 -6.81 7.46
CA LEU A 120 -9.15 -7.79 8.21
C LEU A 120 -9.95 -8.48 9.34
N GLY A 121 -11.21 -8.09 9.54
CA GLY A 121 -12.12 -8.75 10.48
C GLY A 121 -12.26 -8.06 11.83
N GLU A 122 -11.55 -6.95 12.09
CA GLU A 122 -11.71 -6.22 13.33
C GLU A 122 -13.07 -5.49 13.36
N ARG A 123 -13.82 -5.67 14.44
CA ARG A 123 -15.17 -5.11 14.61
C ARG A 123 -15.27 -4.11 15.78
N ARG A 124 -14.24 -3.97 16.56
CA ARG A 124 -14.23 -3.09 17.74
C ARG A 124 -13.91 -1.66 17.36
N PRO A 125 -14.85 -0.69 17.44
CA PRO A 125 -14.67 0.65 16.90
C PRO A 125 -13.49 1.40 17.54
N LYS A 126 -13.23 1.18 18.83
CA LYS A 126 -12.08 1.79 19.52
C LYS A 126 -10.74 1.39 18.94
N TRP A 127 -10.59 0.10 18.57
CA TRP A 127 -9.36 -0.42 17.97
C TRP A 127 -9.22 0.02 16.51
N ILE A 128 -10.31 0.04 15.74
CA ILE A 128 -10.32 0.51 14.36
C ILE A 128 -9.83 1.97 14.31
N VAL A 129 -10.42 2.85 15.11
CA VAL A 129 -10.04 4.26 15.15
C VAL A 129 -8.61 4.44 15.68
N GLY A 130 -8.25 3.75 16.77
CA GLY A 130 -6.92 3.87 17.37
C GLY A 130 -5.79 3.44 16.43
N ILE A 131 -5.92 2.27 15.80
CA ILE A 131 -4.90 1.76 14.89
C ILE A 131 -4.85 2.59 13.59
N SER A 132 -6.00 2.97 13.04
CA SER A 132 -6.08 3.83 11.86
C SER A 132 -5.39 5.17 12.09
N LEU A 133 -5.65 5.81 13.24
CA LEU A 133 -5.02 7.07 13.61
C LEU A 133 -3.51 6.91 13.86
N LEU A 134 -3.09 5.83 14.49
CA LEU A 134 -1.67 5.52 14.70
C LEU A 134 -0.93 5.40 13.37
N ILE A 135 -1.45 4.60 12.44
CA ILE A 135 -0.88 4.43 11.09
C ILE A 135 -0.83 5.78 10.37
N TYR A 136 -1.91 6.57 10.44
CA TYR A 136 -2.00 7.88 9.81
C TYR A 136 -0.93 8.86 10.32
N ILE A 137 -0.79 8.98 11.65
CA ILE A 137 0.23 9.85 12.27
C ILE A 137 1.64 9.38 11.90
N MET A 138 1.89 8.08 11.90
CA MET A 138 3.16 7.51 11.52
C MET A 138 3.50 7.81 10.05
N LEU A 139 2.54 7.70 9.13
CA LEU A 139 2.72 8.03 7.72
C LEU A 139 2.99 9.52 7.51
N ILE A 140 2.22 10.41 8.16
CA ILE A 140 2.46 11.85 8.08
C ILE A 140 3.85 12.18 8.61
N GLY A 141 4.23 11.66 9.78
CA GLY A 141 5.55 11.87 10.35
C GLY A 141 6.67 11.40 9.43
N LEU A 142 6.52 10.21 8.85
CA LEU A 142 7.49 9.67 7.91
C LEU A 142 7.62 10.55 6.65
N PHE A 143 6.51 10.85 5.99
CA PHE A 143 6.56 11.58 4.71
C PHE A 143 6.89 13.06 4.88
N MET A 144 6.30 13.74 5.86
CA MET A 144 6.47 15.18 6.01
C MET A 144 7.74 15.55 6.79
N ILE A 145 8.10 14.80 7.85
CA ILE A 145 9.24 15.14 8.70
C ILE A 145 10.52 14.46 8.21
N VAL A 146 10.47 13.14 7.98
CA VAL A 146 11.68 12.38 7.63
C VAL A 146 12.03 12.52 6.15
N LEU A 147 11.06 12.37 5.25
CA LEU A 147 11.28 12.40 3.80
C LEU A 147 11.14 13.81 3.20
N ASN A 148 10.58 14.77 3.95
CA ASN A 148 10.23 16.11 3.47
C ASN A 148 9.52 16.10 2.10
N ALA A 149 8.67 15.09 1.90
CA ALA A 149 7.96 14.87 0.64
C ALA A 149 6.54 15.46 0.73
N PRO A 150 6.14 16.34 -0.19
CA PRO A 150 4.78 16.88 -0.19
C PRO A 150 3.79 15.77 -0.53
N LEU A 151 2.79 15.60 0.32
CA LEU A 151 1.71 14.64 0.11
C LEU A 151 0.63 15.24 -0.82
N PRO A 152 -0.03 14.41 -1.66
CA PRO A 152 -1.04 14.89 -2.60
C PRO A 152 -2.22 15.54 -1.88
N GLN A 153 -2.52 16.77 -2.30
CA GLN A 153 -3.64 17.55 -1.79
C GLN A 153 -4.91 17.21 -2.57
N GLY A 154 -6.07 17.29 -1.90
CA GLY A 154 -7.36 17.19 -2.58
C GLY A 154 -7.62 18.39 -3.49
N THR A 155 -8.38 18.18 -4.56
CA THR A 155 -8.77 19.25 -5.49
C THR A 155 -10.16 19.81 -5.21
N VAL A 156 -10.96 19.10 -4.41
CA VAL A 156 -12.37 19.45 -4.12
C VAL A 156 -12.45 20.05 -2.71
N SER A 157 -13.11 21.23 -2.60
CA SER A 157 -13.50 21.78 -1.29
C SER A 157 -14.60 20.88 -0.65
N PRO A 158 -14.53 20.58 0.68
CA PRO A 158 -13.69 21.17 1.73
C PRO A 158 -12.33 20.46 1.95
N PHE A 159 -12.00 19.41 1.20
CA PHE A 159 -10.78 18.61 1.40
C PHE A 159 -9.50 19.38 1.03
N TYR A 160 -9.59 20.30 0.08
CA TYR A 160 -8.49 21.19 -0.26
C TYR A 160 -8.11 22.07 0.94
N ASP A 161 -9.10 22.69 1.60
CA ASP A 161 -8.87 23.56 2.74
C ASP A 161 -8.26 22.80 3.91
N PHE A 162 -8.70 21.57 4.14
CA PHE A 162 -8.13 20.67 5.16
C PHE A 162 -6.68 20.31 4.84
N SER A 163 -6.38 19.99 3.59
CA SER A 163 -5.00 19.72 3.14
C SER A 163 -4.09 20.94 3.31
N ALA A 164 -4.58 22.13 2.96
CA ALA A 164 -3.85 23.38 3.12
C ALA A 164 -3.58 23.70 4.60
N PHE A 165 -4.54 23.43 5.48
CA PHE A 165 -4.36 23.57 6.93
C PHE A 165 -3.25 22.64 7.46
N MET A 166 -3.26 21.37 7.07
CA MET A 166 -2.23 20.39 7.47
C MET A 166 -0.83 20.80 7.00
N LEU A 167 -0.72 21.33 5.78
CA LEU A 167 0.55 21.82 5.25
C LEU A 167 1.07 23.04 6.03
N ARG A 168 0.20 23.98 6.38
CA ARG A 168 0.59 25.14 7.20
C ARG A 168 1.13 24.71 8.56
N MET A 169 0.47 23.76 9.22
CA MET A 169 0.96 23.20 10.48
C MET A 169 2.34 22.54 10.32
N ASN A 170 2.55 21.80 9.24
CA ASN A 170 3.85 21.19 8.99
C ASN A 170 4.95 22.24 8.80
N THR A 171 4.71 23.27 8.00
CA THR A 171 5.67 24.35 7.77
C THR A 171 6.02 25.05 9.10
N GLN A 172 5.05 25.25 9.98
CA GLN A 172 5.32 25.84 11.31
C GLN A 172 6.19 24.92 12.18
N ILE A 173 5.96 23.62 12.14
CA ILE A 173 6.78 22.63 12.88
C ILE A 173 8.22 22.61 12.34
N GLN A 174 8.40 22.66 11.02
CA GLN A 174 9.72 22.68 10.40
C GLN A 174 10.53 23.94 10.72
N HIS A 175 9.86 25.08 10.96
CA HIS A 175 10.52 26.33 11.39
C HIS A 175 10.96 26.32 12.86
N LEU A 176 10.52 25.33 13.65
CA LEU A 176 10.88 25.18 15.06
C LEU A 176 12.15 24.32 15.26
N PHE A 177 12.58 23.61 14.23
CA PHE A 177 13.77 22.78 14.20
C PHE A 177 14.77 23.27 13.16
#